data_1f9d3bfdbb7514f4f3b18cc3342b989e
#
_entry.id   1f9d3bfdbb7514f4f3b18cc3342b989e
#
_cell.length_a   1.000
_cell.length_b   1.000
_cell.length_c   1.000
_cell.angle_alpha   90.00
_cell.angle_beta   90.00
_cell.angle_gamma   90.00
#
_symmetry.space_group_name_H-M   'P 1'
#
loop_
_entity.id
_entity.type
_entity.pdbx_description
1 polymer ?
#
loop_
_entity_poly.entity_id
_entity_poly.type
_entity_poly.pdbx_seq_one_letter_code
_entity_poly.pdbx_strand_id
1 'polypeptide(L)'
;MDQELKSSGKCYFCVEVLSQKEIGKHLATHLIAMEKAAIGKKTKSYHHILVEASEMFLHILVDSNAKMKIIDNFLRNIWLECCGHLSNFGHKNFKISMSHSIAEVFVPKVKIYHDYDYGSTTRVELKTVKSYLLPLREPLVLLSRNQPLNLMCATCKKQPAVCLCSVCLYEEFAFFCSECALLHEETCPDFEDYANMPVVNSPRMGVCGYEGGSIDKARDGVYKK
;
A
#
# COMPACT_ATOMS: atom_id res chain seq x y z
N MET A 1 20.14 1.16 -16.40
CA MET A 1 20.56 1.62 -15.05
C MET A 1 19.30 1.57 -14.21
N ASP A 2 19.15 0.50 -13.43
CA ASP A 2 18.03 0.35 -12.51
C ASP A 2 18.14 1.43 -11.44
N GLN A 3 17.28 2.44 -11.49
CA GLN A 3 17.11 3.33 -10.36
C GLN A 3 16.54 2.50 -9.22
N GLU A 4 17.36 2.18 -8.23
CA GLU A 4 16.89 1.60 -6.98
C GLU A 4 15.91 2.60 -6.36
N LEU A 5 14.62 2.37 -6.53
CA LEU A 5 13.56 3.21 -5.98
C LEU A 5 13.59 3.10 -4.46
N LYS A 6 14.25 4.06 -3.81
CA LYS A 6 14.32 4.11 -2.35
C LYS A 6 13.01 4.63 -1.79
N SER A 7 12.25 3.72 -1.21
CA SER A 7 10.99 4.02 -0.56
C SER A 7 11.23 4.57 0.85
N SER A 8 10.54 5.66 1.19
CA SER A 8 10.52 6.26 2.53
C SER A 8 9.09 6.45 3.01
N GLY A 9 8.86 6.52 4.30
CA GLY A 9 7.54 6.72 4.88
C GLY A 9 7.54 7.71 6.03
N LYS A 10 6.41 8.36 6.24
CA LYS A 10 6.19 9.33 7.31
C LYS A 10 5.65 8.63 8.55
N CYS A 11 6.25 8.88 9.69
CA CYS A 11 5.80 8.36 10.97
C CYS A 11 4.48 9.02 11.41
N TYR A 12 3.49 8.22 11.83
CA TYR A 12 2.22 8.70 12.37
C TYR A 12 2.39 9.57 13.63
N PHE A 13 3.34 9.22 14.50
CA PHE A 13 3.49 9.82 15.82
C PHE A 13 4.26 11.14 15.85
N CYS A 14 5.33 11.24 15.05
CA CYS A 14 6.24 12.40 15.10
C CYS A 14 6.47 13.06 13.73
N VAL A 15 5.79 12.60 12.69
CA VAL A 15 5.85 13.07 11.31
C VAL A 15 7.22 12.99 10.64
N GLU A 16 8.21 12.40 11.27
CA GLU A 16 9.56 12.16 10.72
C GLU A 16 9.47 11.23 9.51
N VAL A 17 10.27 11.53 8.47
CA VAL A 17 10.35 10.74 7.24
C VAL A 17 11.58 9.85 7.31
N LEU A 18 11.38 8.55 7.20
CA LEU A 18 12.40 7.53 7.35
C LEU A 18 12.38 6.54 6.21
N SER A 19 13.51 5.90 5.94
CA SER A 19 13.58 4.83 4.93
C SER A 19 12.71 3.63 5.35
N GLN A 20 12.30 2.81 4.37
CA GLN A 20 11.57 1.56 4.61
C GLN A 20 12.29 0.64 5.62
N LYS A 21 13.63 0.63 5.64
CA LYS A 21 14.43 -0.19 6.55
C LYS A 21 14.41 0.31 7.99
N GLU A 22 14.23 1.61 8.20
CA GLU A 22 14.32 2.28 9.51
C GLU A 22 12.96 2.50 10.16
N ILE A 23 11.94 2.81 9.36
CA ILE A 23 10.62 3.22 9.85
C ILE A 23 9.99 2.19 10.81
N GLY A 24 10.15 0.90 10.55
CA GLY A 24 9.61 -0.16 11.41
C GLY A 24 10.21 -0.16 12.81
N LYS A 25 11.52 0.06 12.94
CA LYS A 25 12.21 0.19 14.24
C LYS A 25 11.81 1.47 14.96
N HIS A 26 11.72 2.56 14.22
CA HIS A 26 11.28 3.86 14.75
C HIS A 26 9.85 3.80 15.29
N LEU A 27 8.90 3.25 14.56
CA LEU A 27 7.52 3.02 15.02
C LEU A 27 7.48 2.17 16.30
N ALA A 28 8.34 1.15 16.40
CA ALA A 28 8.41 0.31 17.58
C ALA A 28 8.81 1.10 18.84
N THR A 29 9.63 2.14 18.75
CA THR A 29 10.00 2.97 19.91
C THR A 29 8.78 3.70 20.48
N HIS A 30 7.94 4.27 19.61
CA HIS A 30 6.69 4.93 20.01
C HIS A 30 5.69 3.93 20.63
N LEU A 31 5.50 2.77 20.00
CA LEU A 31 4.56 1.76 20.47
C LEU A 31 4.99 1.19 21.84
N ILE A 32 6.27 0.95 22.06
CA ILE A 32 6.81 0.53 23.36
C ILE A 32 6.60 1.61 24.43
N ALA A 33 6.81 2.88 24.09
CA ALA A 33 6.56 3.98 25.00
C ALA A 33 5.07 4.09 25.40
N MET A 34 4.16 3.93 24.42
CA MET A 34 2.72 3.91 24.66
C MET A 34 2.31 2.73 25.55
N GLU A 35 2.84 1.53 25.30
CA GLU A 35 2.57 0.33 26.09
C GLU A 35 3.00 0.53 27.55
N LYS A 36 4.20 1.06 27.78
CA LYS A 36 4.69 1.41 29.14
C LYS A 36 3.81 2.45 29.84
N ALA A 37 3.37 3.48 29.12
CA ALA A 37 2.48 4.53 29.65
C ALA A 37 1.04 4.04 29.90
N ALA A 38 0.69 2.84 29.42
CA ALA A 38 -0.62 2.23 29.59
C ALA A 38 -0.73 1.30 30.82
N ILE A 39 0.35 1.13 31.58
CA ILE A 39 0.33 0.31 32.82
C ILE A 39 -0.78 0.83 33.75
N GLY A 40 -1.64 -0.09 34.21
CA GLY A 40 -2.81 0.24 35.04
C GLY A 40 -4.04 0.76 34.30
N LYS A 41 -3.98 0.92 32.98
CA LYS A 41 -5.11 1.32 32.13
C LYS A 41 -5.76 0.10 31.44
N LYS A 42 -7.02 0.25 31.03
CA LYS A 42 -7.66 -0.75 30.17
C LYS A 42 -7.01 -0.74 28.77
N THR A 43 -6.43 -1.87 28.41
CA THR A 43 -5.74 -2.06 27.12
C THR A 43 -6.37 -3.19 26.32
N LYS A 44 -6.06 -3.21 25.01
CA LYS A 44 -6.34 -4.32 24.09
C LYS A 44 -5.03 -4.76 23.44
N SER A 45 -4.99 -6.00 22.98
CA SER A 45 -3.88 -6.51 22.17
C SER A 45 -3.99 -6.00 20.73
N TYR A 46 -2.88 -5.52 20.17
CA TYR A 46 -2.75 -5.07 18.79
C TYR A 46 -1.57 -5.73 18.10
N HIS A 47 -1.74 -6.10 16.85
CA HIS A 47 -0.66 -6.55 15.97
C HIS A 47 -0.16 -5.39 15.10
N HIS A 48 1.13 -5.09 15.19
CA HIS A 48 1.83 -4.28 14.21
C HIS A 48 2.16 -5.16 13.02
N ILE A 49 1.57 -4.86 11.88
CA ILE A 49 1.69 -5.62 10.64
C ILE A 49 2.37 -4.74 9.60
N LEU A 50 3.38 -5.29 8.93
CA LEU A 50 3.97 -4.73 7.73
C LEU A 50 3.30 -5.36 6.53
N VAL A 51 2.83 -4.52 5.60
CA VAL A 51 2.28 -4.89 4.30
C VAL A 51 3.25 -4.41 3.23
N GLU A 52 3.62 -5.27 2.32
CA GLU A 52 4.59 -4.97 1.25
C GLU A 52 4.06 -5.40 -0.12
N ALA A 53 4.31 -4.58 -1.13
CA ALA A 53 4.05 -4.89 -2.53
C ALA A 53 5.06 -4.14 -3.40
N SER A 54 5.96 -4.86 -4.09
CA SER A 54 7.08 -4.27 -4.82
C SER A 54 7.87 -3.31 -3.92
N GLU A 55 8.06 -2.05 -4.36
CA GLU A 55 8.76 -1.01 -3.61
C GLU A 55 7.85 -0.22 -2.64
N MET A 56 6.60 -0.65 -2.47
CA MET A 56 5.62 0.03 -1.65
C MET A 56 5.40 -0.70 -0.32
N PHE A 57 5.10 0.05 0.73
CA PHE A 57 4.83 -0.52 2.04
C PHE A 57 3.79 0.26 2.85
N LEU A 58 3.14 -0.47 3.76
CA LEU A 58 2.31 0.09 4.84
C LEU A 58 2.73 -0.54 6.17
N HIS A 59 2.75 0.27 7.21
CA HIS A 59 2.74 -0.21 8.59
C HIS A 59 1.37 0.06 9.19
N ILE A 60 0.67 -0.99 9.59
CA ILE A 60 -0.65 -0.89 10.21
C ILE A 60 -0.63 -1.52 11.60
N LEU A 61 -1.47 -1.00 12.48
CA LEU A 61 -1.73 -1.54 13.80
C LEU A 61 -3.18 -2.01 13.84
N VAL A 62 -3.42 -3.28 14.17
CA VAL A 62 -4.76 -3.89 14.09
C VAL A 62 -5.11 -4.58 15.41
N ASP A 63 -6.32 -4.35 15.93
CA ASP A 63 -6.87 -5.03 17.11
C ASP A 63 -6.83 -6.56 16.88
N SER A 64 -6.24 -7.30 17.81
CA SER A 64 -6.05 -8.75 17.73
C SER A 64 -7.38 -9.53 17.62
N ASN A 65 -8.47 -8.98 18.13
CA ASN A 65 -9.80 -9.57 18.06
C ASN A 65 -10.59 -9.17 16.80
N ALA A 66 -10.09 -8.21 16.04
CA ALA A 66 -10.74 -7.84 14.78
C ALA A 66 -10.68 -8.99 13.78
N LYS A 67 -11.61 -9.00 12.82
CA LYS A 67 -11.66 -10.02 11.76
C LYS A 67 -10.75 -9.62 10.60
N MET A 68 -10.21 -10.61 9.88
CA MET A 68 -9.39 -10.40 8.68
C MET A 68 -10.06 -9.47 7.66
N LYS A 69 -11.38 -9.44 7.62
CA LYS A 69 -12.18 -8.55 6.76
C LYS A 69 -11.84 -7.06 6.93
N ILE A 70 -11.36 -6.64 8.12
CA ILE A 70 -10.98 -5.24 8.33
C ILE A 70 -9.73 -4.86 7.52
N ILE A 71 -8.77 -5.79 7.42
CA ILE A 71 -7.57 -5.58 6.58
C ILE A 71 -7.95 -5.59 5.11
N ASP A 72 -8.82 -6.51 4.66
CA ASP A 72 -9.31 -6.52 3.28
C ASP A 72 -9.95 -5.19 2.89
N ASN A 73 -10.89 -4.70 3.71
CA ASN A 73 -11.55 -3.42 3.48
C ASN A 73 -10.55 -2.25 3.46
N PHE A 74 -9.57 -2.26 4.36
CA PHE A 74 -8.53 -1.23 4.41
C PHE A 74 -7.63 -1.26 3.17
N LEU A 75 -7.16 -2.44 2.74
CA LEU A 75 -6.33 -2.60 1.55
C LEU A 75 -7.06 -2.20 0.28
N ARG A 76 -8.35 -2.54 0.18
CA ARG A 76 -9.21 -2.07 -0.90
C ARG A 76 -9.23 -0.55 -0.95
N ASN A 77 -9.52 0.11 0.16
CA ASN A 77 -9.67 1.57 0.22
C ASN A 77 -8.36 2.33 -0.01
N ILE A 78 -7.21 1.75 0.36
CA ILE A 78 -5.93 2.45 0.21
C ILE A 78 -5.22 2.13 -1.10
N TRP A 79 -5.32 0.87 -1.60
CA TRP A 79 -4.47 0.42 -2.70
C TRP A 79 -5.17 -0.34 -3.83
N LEU A 80 -6.34 -0.96 -3.63
CA LEU A 80 -6.74 -2.04 -4.53
C LEU A 80 -8.08 -1.85 -5.23
N GLU A 81 -9.07 -1.19 -4.61
CA GLU A 81 -10.44 -1.19 -5.10
C GLU A 81 -10.62 -0.37 -6.38
N CYS A 82 -11.01 -1.01 -7.45
CA CYS A 82 -11.34 -0.39 -8.73
C CYS A 82 -12.80 -0.62 -9.15
N CYS A 83 -13.29 -1.86 -9.15
CA CYS A 83 -14.61 -2.21 -9.65
C CYS A 83 -15.23 -3.46 -8.98
N GLY A 84 -14.91 -3.73 -7.71
CA GLY A 84 -15.56 -4.75 -6.90
C GLY A 84 -15.06 -6.17 -7.12
N HIS A 85 -13.81 -6.37 -7.54
CA HIS A 85 -13.23 -7.71 -7.72
C HIS A 85 -13.19 -8.53 -6.43
N LEU A 86 -13.14 -9.85 -6.60
CA LEU A 86 -12.94 -10.77 -5.49
C LEU A 86 -11.52 -10.68 -4.92
N SER A 87 -11.40 -10.99 -3.64
CA SER A 87 -10.13 -11.05 -2.93
C SER A 87 -10.07 -12.21 -1.96
N ASN A 88 -8.88 -12.65 -1.62
CA ASN A 88 -8.66 -13.64 -0.56
C ASN A 88 -7.36 -13.40 0.17
N PHE A 89 -7.29 -13.89 1.41
CA PHE A 89 -6.01 -14.12 2.10
C PHE A 89 -5.59 -15.57 1.94
N GLY A 90 -4.27 -15.78 1.98
CA GLY A 90 -3.70 -17.12 1.95
C GLY A 90 -2.33 -17.20 2.61
N HIS A 91 -1.93 -18.42 2.94
CA HIS A 91 -0.60 -18.78 3.38
C HIS A 91 -0.19 -20.07 2.67
N LYS A 92 0.92 -20.05 1.91
CA LYS A 92 1.28 -21.15 1.01
C LYS A 92 0.11 -21.49 0.09
N ASN A 93 -0.43 -22.71 0.18
CA ASN A 93 -1.54 -23.20 -0.62
C ASN A 93 -2.90 -23.17 0.13
N PHE A 94 -2.95 -22.61 1.32
CA PHE A 94 -4.15 -22.58 2.15
C PHE A 94 -4.83 -21.23 2.09
N LYS A 95 -6.15 -21.22 1.84
CA LYS A 95 -6.98 -20.01 1.96
C LYS A 95 -7.29 -19.73 3.42
N ILE A 96 -7.30 -18.45 3.78
CA ILE A 96 -7.61 -17.94 5.12
C ILE A 96 -8.96 -17.25 5.06
N SER A 97 -9.89 -17.64 5.94
CA SER A 97 -11.21 -17.02 5.99
C SER A 97 -11.14 -15.57 6.48
N MET A 98 -11.94 -14.71 5.84
CA MET A 98 -12.16 -13.32 6.25
C MET A 98 -12.77 -13.20 7.67
N SER A 99 -13.36 -14.29 8.20
CA SER A 99 -13.98 -14.36 9.53
C SER A 99 -13.00 -14.73 10.67
N HIS A 100 -11.79 -15.20 10.34
CA HIS A 100 -10.77 -15.43 11.36
C HIS A 100 -10.38 -14.12 12.04
N SER A 101 -9.99 -14.20 13.32
CA SER A 101 -9.42 -13.05 14.02
C SER A 101 -7.96 -12.82 13.58
N ILE A 102 -7.49 -11.60 13.78
CA ILE A 102 -6.09 -11.25 13.56
C ILE A 102 -5.15 -12.12 14.37
N ALA A 103 -5.47 -12.38 15.65
CA ALA A 103 -4.66 -13.22 16.53
C ALA A 103 -4.53 -14.67 16.06
N GLU A 104 -5.56 -15.23 15.41
CA GLU A 104 -5.52 -16.60 14.88
C GLU A 104 -4.60 -16.71 13.66
N VAL A 105 -4.48 -15.65 12.88
CA VAL A 105 -3.80 -15.66 11.56
C VAL A 105 -2.37 -15.14 11.65
N PHE A 106 -2.16 -14.03 12.36
CA PHE A 106 -0.86 -13.35 12.41
C PHE A 106 0.04 -13.90 13.51
N VAL A 107 0.51 -15.12 13.35
CA VAL A 107 1.52 -15.72 14.23
C VAL A 107 2.93 -15.35 13.80
N PRO A 108 3.92 -15.31 14.73
CA PRO A 108 5.30 -14.96 14.40
C PRO A 108 5.90 -15.82 13.28
N LYS A 109 6.69 -15.18 12.38
CA LYS A 109 7.39 -15.79 11.25
C LYS A 109 6.50 -16.32 10.11
N VAL A 110 5.18 -16.16 10.19
CA VAL A 110 4.28 -16.52 9.09
C VAL A 110 4.08 -15.32 8.19
N LYS A 111 4.21 -15.54 6.89
CA LYS A 111 3.88 -14.60 5.83
C LYS A 111 2.51 -14.93 5.28
N ILE A 112 1.65 -13.93 5.24
CA ILE A 112 0.31 -14.00 4.65
C ILE A 112 0.36 -13.22 3.35
N TYR A 113 -0.33 -13.66 2.33
CA TYR A 113 -0.58 -12.85 1.15
C TYR A 113 -2.06 -12.52 1.03
N HIS A 114 -2.34 -11.39 0.43
CA HIS A 114 -3.67 -10.97 0.01
C HIS A 114 -3.64 -10.79 -1.50
N ASP A 115 -4.53 -11.49 -2.19
CA ASP A 115 -4.75 -11.40 -3.63
C ASP A 115 -6.05 -10.65 -3.89
N TYR A 116 -5.98 -9.64 -4.72
CA TYR A 116 -7.12 -8.89 -5.22
C TYR A 116 -7.20 -9.04 -6.72
N ASP A 117 -8.40 -9.36 -7.26
CA ASP A 117 -8.66 -9.59 -8.67
C ASP A 117 -7.96 -10.86 -9.22
N TYR A 118 -8.74 -11.90 -9.52
CA TYR A 118 -8.17 -13.17 -10.02
C TYR A 118 -7.83 -13.15 -11.50
N GLY A 119 -8.31 -12.15 -12.26
CA GLY A 119 -7.97 -11.94 -13.67
C GLY A 119 -6.62 -11.24 -13.83
N SER A 120 -6.47 -10.08 -13.18
CA SER A 120 -5.24 -9.27 -13.17
C SER A 120 -4.78 -9.07 -11.73
N THR A 121 -4.24 -10.14 -11.13
CA THR A 121 -4.02 -10.23 -9.70
C THR A 121 -2.99 -9.23 -9.20
N THR A 122 -3.40 -8.38 -8.25
CA THR A 122 -2.48 -7.61 -7.41
C THR A 122 -2.30 -8.33 -6.09
N ARG A 123 -1.08 -8.79 -5.83
CA ARG A 123 -0.69 -9.48 -4.59
C ARG A 123 0.06 -8.55 -3.66
N VAL A 124 -0.32 -8.55 -2.38
CA VAL A 124 0.44 -7.91 -1.31
C VAL A 124 0.81 -8.94 -0.24
N GLU A 125 2.00 -8.80 0.35
CA GLU A 125 2.51 -9.65 1.41
C GLU A 125 2.32 -8.96 2.77
N LEU A 126 1.87 -9.72 3.77
CA LEU A 126 1.67 -9.23 5.13
C LEU A 126 2.47 -10.08 6.11
N LYS A 127 3.12 -9.42 7.06
CA LYS A 127 3.84 -10.11 8.13
C LYS A 127 3.72 -9.37 9.47
N THR A 128 3.64 -10.14 10.57
CA THR A 128 3.68 -9.59 11.91
C THR A 128 5.07 -9.03 12.21
N VAL A 129 5.12 -7.77 12.64
CA VAL A 129 6.34 -7.17 13.20
C VAL A 129 6.44 -7.47 14.69
N LYS A 130 5.40 -7.09 15.45
CA LYS A 130 5.30 -7.32 16.89
C LYS A 130 3.86 -7.08 17.37
N SER A 131 3.51 -7.62 18.55
CA SER A 131 2.24 -7.32 19.22
C SER A 131 2.47 -6.44 20.45
N TYR A 132 1.47 -5.62 20.81
CA TYR A 132 1.52 -4.63 21.89
C TYR A 132 0.19 -4.60 22.65
N LEU A 133 0.23 -4.25 23.94
CA LEU A 133 -0.95 -3.95 24.75
C LEU A 133 -1.16 -2.44 24.81
N LEU A 134 -2.17 -1.92 24.11
CA LEU A 134 -2.35 -0.48 23.91
C LEU A 134 -3.75 0.00 24.33
N PRO A 135 -3.86 1.25 24.85
CA PRO A 135 -5.13 1.84 25.29
C PRO A 135 -5.88 2.51 24.11
N LEU A 136 -5.89 1.85 22.95
CA LEU A 136 -6.53 2.35 21.75
C LEU A 136 -7.96 1.83 21.61
N ARG A 137 -8.77 2.54 20.83
CA ARG A 137 -10.17 2.17 20.53
C ARG A 137 -10.35 1.76 19.08
N GLU A 138 -9.61 2.39 18.18
CA GLU A 138 -9.64 2.15 16.75
C GLU A 138 -9.26 0.71 16.43
N PRO A 139 -10.05 -0.01 15.63
CA PRO A 139 -9.74 -1.40 15.28
C PRO A 139 -8.58 -1.53 14.30
N LEU A 140 -8.24 -0.47 13.57
CA LEU A 140 -7.10 -0.40 12.66
C LEU A 140 -6.57 1.04 12.61
N VAL A 141 -5.23 1.20 12.69
CA VAL A 141 -4.53 2.48 12.57
C VAL A 141 -3.42 2.34 11.54
N LEU A 142 -3.36 3.28 10.58
CA LEU A 142 -2.24 3.39 9.64
C LEU A 142 -1.10 4.15 10.33
N LEU A 143 0.01 3.45 10.59
CA LEU A 143 1.18 3.99 11.30
C LEU A 143 2.19 4.66 10.36
N SER A 144 2.32 4.13 9.15
CA SER A 144 3.17 4.69 8.10
C SER A 144 2.78 4.12 6.75
N ARG A 145 3.04 4.89 5.72
CA ARG A 145 2.90 4.53 4.33
C ARG A 145 4.08 5.08 3.56
N ASN A 146 4.54 4.36 2.53
CA ASN A 146 5.53 4.92 1.63
C ASN A 146 5.02 6.22 1.00
N GLN A 147 5.93 7.18 0.86
CA GLN A 147 5.68 8.37 0.06
C GLN A 147 5.53 7.97 -1.42
N PRO A 148 4.85 8.77 -2.23
CA PRO A 148 4.75 8.53 -3.67
C PRO A 148 6.13 8.29 -4.27
N LEU A 149 6.24 7.27 -5.13
CA LEU A 149 7.48 6.98 -5.85
C LEU A 149 7.76 8.10 -6.85
N ASN A 150 9.00 8.56 -6.89
CA ASN A 150 9.43 9.56 -7.86
C ASN A 150 9.75 8.89 -9.20
N LEU A 151 8.71 8.59 -9.98
CA LEU A 151 8.83 8.00 -11.30
C LEU A 151 9.11 9.11 -12.31
N MET A 152 10.23 9.02 -13.00
CA MET A 152 10.60 10.00 -14.02
C MET A 152 9.97 9.63 -15.37
N CYS A 153 9.63 10.65 -16.16
CA CYS A 153 9.15 10.46 -17.51
C CYS A 153 10.11 9.61 -18.35
N ALA A 154 9.59 8.57 -19.00
CA ALA A 154 10.38 7.63 -19.80
C ALA A 154 11.03 8.30 -21.01
N THR A 155 10.36 9.30 -21.59
CA THR A 155 10.81 9.99 -22.81
C THR A 155 11.84 11.08 -22.49
N CYS A 156 11.47 12.12 -21.76
CA CYS A 156 12.36 13.26 -21.53
C CYS A 156 13.34 13.06 -20.37
N LYS A 157 13.02 12.17 -19.40
CA LYS A 157 13.83 11.89 -18.20
C LYS A 157 14.13 13.13 -17.34
N LYS A 158 13.40 14.21 -17.55
CA LYS A 158 13.60 15.52 -16.87
C LYS A 158 12.49 15.85 -15.90
N GLN A 159 11.26 15.45 -16.22
CA GLN A 159 10.06 15.76 -15.46
C GLN A 159 9.52 14.50 -14.77
N PRO A 160 8.87 14.63 -13.61
CA PRO A 160 8.16 13.51 -13.01
C PRO A 160 7.00 13.06 -13.91
N ALA A 161 6.75 11.76 -13.95
CA ALA A 161 5.61 11.20 -14.65
C ALA A 161 4.31 11.50 -13.89
N VAL A 162 3.26 11.83 -14.62
CA VAL A 162 1.90 12.07 -14.09
C VAL A 162 0.90 11.04 -14.60
N CYS A 163 1.21 10.38 -15.71
CA CYS A 163 0.41 9.31 -16.28
C CYS A 163 1.29 8.19 -16.84
N LEU A 164 0.65 7.09 -17.18
CA LEU A 164 1.25 5.93 -17.82
C LEU A 164 0.33 5.41 -18.93
N CYS A 165 0.92 4.68 -19.89
CA CYS A 165 0.16 3.90 -20.86
C CYS A 165 0.05 2.45 -20.37
N SER A 166 -1.16 1.99 -20.02
CA SER A 166 -1.36 0.63 -19.53
C SER A 166 -1.10 -0.46 -20.58
N VAL A 167 -1.17 -0.14 -21.86
CA VAL A 167 -0.84 -1.05 -22.96
C VAL A 167 0.67 -1.13 -23.16
N CYS A 168 1.34 -0.01 -23.37
CA CYS A 168 2.79 0.01 -23.63
C CYS A 168 3.62 -0.42 -22.40
N LEU A 169 3.08 -0.31 -21.20
CA LEU A 169 3.76 -0.72 -19.96
C LEU A 169 4.13 -2.21 -19.93
N TYR A 170 3.45 -3.06 -20.71
CA TYR A 170 3.79 -4.48 -20.83
C TYR A 170 5.07 -4.76 -21.63
N GLU A 171 5.46 -3.84 -22.51
CA GLU A 171 6.62 -4.00 -23.38
C GLU A 171 7.81 -3.15 -22.95
N GLU A 172 7.53 -1.95 -22.39
CA GLU A 172 8.56 -1.00 -21.98
C GLU A 172 8.10 -0.11 -20.81
N PHE A 173 9.02 0.69 -20.29
CA PHE A 173 8.72 1.66 -19.25
C PHE A 173 7.94 2.86 -19.83
N ALA A 174 6.61 2.83 -19.72
CA ALA A 174 5.68 3.75 -20.37
C ALA A 174 5.04 4.75 -19.36
N PHE A 175 5.87 5.52 -18.67
CA PHE A 175 5.46 6.59 -17.76
C PHE A 175 5.79 7.95 -18.37
N PHE A 176 4.84 8.88 -18.37
CA PHE A 176 4.96 10.15 -19.09
C PHE A 176 4.64 11.36 -18.21
N CYS A 177 5.38 12.46 -18.39
CA CYS A 177 4.97 13.79 -17.97
C CYS A 177 3.89 14.33 -18.93
N SER A 178 3.21 15.41 -18.57
CA SER A 178 2.11 15.96 -19.34
C SER A 178 2.48 16.27 -20.79
N GLU A 179 3.66 16.83 -21.03
CA GLU A 179 4.13 17.17 -22.39
C GLU A 179 4.43 15.93 -23.24
N CYS A 180 5.12 14.93 -22.65
CA CYS A 180 5.45 13.71 -23.37
C CYS A 180 4.26 12.77 -23.56
N ALA A 181 3.23 12.90 -22.74
CA ALA A 181 1.97 12.19 -22.93
C ALA A 181 1.28 12.57 -24.22
N LEU A 182 1.24 13.87 -24.58
CA LEU A 182 0.69 14.36 -25.85
C LEU A 182 1.43 13.78 -27.05
N LEU A 183 2.77 13.66 -26.97
CA LEU A 183 3.56 13.04 -28.06
C LEU A 183 3.31 11.52 -28.15
N HIS A 184 3.08 10.86 -27.01
CA HIS A 184 2.76 9.43 -27.00
C HIS A 184 1.37 9.15 -27.60
N GLU A 185 0.41 10.01 -27.37
CA GLU A 185 -0.93 9.96 -27.94
C GLU A 185 -0.92 9.95 -29.50
N GLU A 186 -0.01 10.71 -30.13
CA GLU A 186 0.16 10.69 -31.58
C GLU A 186 0.65 9.34 -32.13
N THR A 187 1.30 8.51 -31.28
CA THR A 187 1.93 7.24 -31.70
C THR A 187 1.22 6.00 -31.18
N CYS A 188 0.37 6.13 -30.16
CA CYS A 188 -0.36 5.03 -29.53
C CYS A 188 -1.88 5.33 -29.53
N PRO A 189 -2.65 4.78 -30.49
CA PRO A 189 -4.09 5.04 -30.58
C PRO A 189 -4.86 4.58 -29.33
N ASP A 190 -4.40 3.51 -28.66
CA ASP A 190 -5.03 3.02 -27.42
C ASP A 190 -4.90 3.99 -26.24
N PHE A 191 -3.91 4.90 -26.30
CA PHE A 191 -3.61 5.81 -25.19
C PHE A 191 -4.75 6.80 -24.94
N GLU A 192 -5.29 7.44 -25.97
CA GLU A 192 -6.44 8.35 -25.85
C GLU A 192 -7.71 7.60 -25.44
N ASP A 193 -7.97 6.43 -26.07
CA ASP A 193 -9.23 5.71 -25.88
C ASP A 193 -9.41 5.15 -24.47
N TYR A 194 -8.39 4.45 -23.91
CA TYR A 194 -8.54 3.75 -22.62
C TYR A 194 -7.26 3.50 -21.85
N ALA A 195 -6.08 3.65 -22.46
CA ALA A 195 -4.82 3.22 -21.85
C ALA A 195 -4.13 4.32 -21.03
N ASN A 196 -4.58 5.58 -21.11
CA ASN A 196 -4.05 6.68 -20.31
C ASN A 196 -4.53 6.61 -18.87
N MET A 197 -3.64 6.20 -17.97
CA MET A 197 -3.95 6.04 -16.55
C MET A 197 -3.06 6.94 -15.68
N PRO A 198 -3.58 7.44 -14.53
CA PRO A 198 -2.79 8.28 -13.65
C PRO A 198 -1.68 7.50 -12.95
N VAL A 199 -0.55 8.17 -12.69
CA VAL A 199 0.47 7.68 -11.76
C VAL A 199 -0.05 7.83 -10.35
N VAL A 200 -0.17 6.72 -9.63
CA VAL A 200 -0.76 6.65 -8.30
C VAL A 200 0.15 5.90 -7.31
N ASN A 201 0.04 6.21 -6.02
CA ASN A 201 0.84 5.55 -4.98
C ASN A 201 0.22 4.20 -4.56
N SER A 202 0.17 3.25 -5.48
CA SER A 202 -0.46 1.94 -5.28
C SER A 202 0.20 0.86 -6.13
N PRO A 203 0.34 -0.38 -5.61
CA PRO A 203 0.79 -1.52 -6.39
C PRO A 203 -0.19 -1.94 -7.49
N ARG A 204 -1.43 -1.39 -7.52
CA ARG A 204 -2.42 -1.62 -8.58
C ARG A 204 -2.36 -0.56 -9.68
N MET A 205 -1.41 0.35 -9.64
CA MET A 205 -1.20 1.35 -10.68
C MET A 205 -1.09 0.71 -12.07
N GLY A 206 -1.82 1.24 -13.06
CA GLY A 206 -1.82 0.74 -14.44
C GLY A 206 -2.70 -0.51 -14.67
N VAL A 207 -3.48 -0.96 -13.69
CA VAL A 207 -4.30 -2.17 -13.79
C VAL A 207 -5.78 -1.84 -13.69
N CYS A 208 -6.58 -2.33 -14.66
CA CYS A 208 -8.04 -2.31 -14.62
C CYS A 208 -8.68 -0.94 -14.36
N GLY A 209 -8.18 0.12 -14.97
CA GLY A 209 -8.72 1.47 -14.79
C GLY A 209 -8.57 2.02 -13.35
N TYR A 210 -7.61 1.52 -12.58
CA TYR A 210 -7.42 1.96 -11.19
C TYR A 210 -6.86 3.38 -11.12
N GLU A 211 -7.63 4.28 -10.53
CA GLU A 211 -7.29 5.72 -10.39
C GLU A 211 -6.83 6.12 -8.98
N GLY A 212 -6.56 5.15 -8.12
CA GLY A 212 -6.15 5.37 -6.74
C GLY A 212 -7.24 5.14 -5.71
N GLY A 213 -6.82 4.84 -4.48
CA GLY A 213 -7.70 4.58 -3.35
C GLY A 213 -8.29 5.85 -2.73
N SER A 214 -9.43 5.72 -2.05
CA SER A 214 -10.10 6.84 -1.38
C SER A 214 -9.23 7.49 -0.29
N ILE A 215 -8.46 6.68 0.43
CA ILE A 215 -7.55 7.15 1.50
C ILE A 215 -6.40 7.97 0.91
N ASP A 216 -5.91 7.60 -0.28
CA ASP A 216 -4.87 8.33 -0.99
C ASP A 216 -5.28 9.76 -1.33
N LYS A 217 -6.45 9.89 -1.94
CA LYS A 217 -6.98 11.19 -2.38
C LYS A 217 -7.12 12.17 -1.22
N ALA A 218 -7.56 11.68 -0.06
CA ALA A 218 -7.77 12.49 1.11
C ALA A 218 -6.47 12.88 1.84
N ARG A 219 -5.47 11.97 1.86
CA ARG A 219 -4.28 12.10 2.71
C ARG A 219 -3.07 12.68 2.00
N ASP A 220 -2.74 12.15 0.83
CA ASP A 220 -1.45 12.42 0.19
C ASP A 220 -1.55 13.49 -0.91
N GLY A 221 -2.76 13.89 -1.29
CA GLY A 221 -2.99 14.90 -2.32
C GLY A 221 -2.38 14.55 -3.69
N VAL A 222 -2.14 13.26 -3.92
CA VAL A 222 -1.44 12.70 -5.09
C VAL A 222 -2.18 13.02 -6.40
N TYR A 223 -3.48 13.25 -6.31
CA TYR A 223 -4.38 13.45 -7.46
C TYR A 223 -4.85 14.90 -7.61
N LYS A 224 -4.09 15.86 -7.17
CA LYS A 224 -4.39 17.26 -7.50
C LYS A 224 -4.17 17.44 -9.00
N LYS A 225 -5.28 17.48 -9.74
CA LYS A 225 -5.33 17.95 -11.12
C LYS A 225 -4.95 19.40 -11.19
#